data_56e86dd9e4836f59dc8637a97dbd1faa
#
_entry.id   56e86dd9e4836f59dc8637a97dbd1faa
#
_cell.length_a   1.000
_cell.length_b   1.000
_cell.length_c   1.000
_cell.angle_alpha   90.00
_cell.angle_beta   90.00
_cell.angle_gamma   90.00
#
_symmetry.space_group_name_H-M   'P 1'
#
loop_
_entity.id
_entity.type
_entity.pdbx_description
1 polymer ?
#
loop_
_entity_poly.entity_id
_entity_poly.type
_entity_poly.pdbx_seq_one_letter_code
_entity_poly.pdbx_strand_id
1 'polypeptide(L)'
;GVKDASSALFRKASSPDRQVLEQYFDSLRDVERSIEQARANGREASVDAKLAKLDPALKAGNLGERIRAMLDLIVLAFWTDSTRVASCMLANTNSRIHYDFMGVNAEFHYVSHHVRNKKVLPAYDSINAWHTGQLCYLIEKMKTLQDGSGTLYDNSLILWGSGIKHGDYHSLTDLPVVLAGGGGGQVDLGRHVRYPEARPFGNLLLTLMKLMKAPADRIGDSTGLLPGISGKANFRRANQDDG
;
A
#
# COMPACT_ATOMS: atom_id res chain seq x y z
N GLY A 1 19.56 4.56 29.84
CA GLY A 1 19.42 4.52 28.38
C GLY A 1 18.08 3.91 27.93
N VAL A 2 17.84 3.78 26.63
CA VAL A 2 16.58 3.23 26.06
C VAL A 2 16.29 1.82 26.59
N LYS A 3 17.32 0.98 26.81
CA LYS A 3 17.18 -0.37 27.38
C LYS A 3 16.64 -0.36 28.82
N ASP A 4 17.00 0.60 29.64
CA ASP A 4 16.56 0.67 31.03
C ASP A 4 15.12 1.15 31.12
N ALA A 5 14.73 2.13 30.26
CA ALA A 5 13.37 2.61 30.15
C ALA A 5 12.42 1.53 29.62
N SER A 6 12.85 0.73 28.62
CA SER A 6 12.06 -0.38 28.10
C SER A 6 11.85 -1.48 29.14
N SER A 7 12.87 -1.83 29.91
CA SER A 7 12.78 -2.82 30.99
C SER A 7 11.83 -2.36 32.13
N ALA A 8 11.81 -1.06 32.40
CA ALA A 8 10.89 -0.50 33.40
C ALA A 8 9.42 -0.52 32.90
N LEU A 9 9.20 -0.27 31.60
CA LEU A 9 7.89 -0.35 30.98
C LEU A 9 7.37 -1.78 30.98
N PHE A 10 8.20 -2.76 30.62
CA PHE A 10 7.88 -4.19 30.66
C PHE A 10 7.41 -4.69 32.01
N ARG A 11 8.07 -4.23 33.09
CA ARG A 11 7.68 -4.60 34.45
C ARG A 11 6.31 -4.06 34.88
N LYS A 12 5.88 -2.94 34.32
CA LYS A 12 4.61 -2.29 34.64
C LYS A 12 3.46 -2.70 33.72
N ALA A 13 3.75 -3.29 32.59
CA ALA A 13 2.76 -3.67 31.58
C ALA A 13 1.90 -4.87 32.01
N SER A 14 0.62 -4.86 31.66
CA SER A 14 -0.25 -6.04 31.79
C SER A 14 0.20 -7.18 30.87
N SER A 15 -0.29 -8.40 31.08
CA SER A 15 0.08 -9.55 30.23
C SER A 15 -0.21 -9.33 28.74
N PRO A 16 -1.39 -8.79 28.32
CA PRO A 16 -1.64 -8.44 26.93
C PRO A 16 -0.71 -7.35 26.40
N ASP A 17 -0.44 -6.31 27.20
CA ASP A 17 0.44 -5.20 26.80
C ASP A 17 1.89 -5.66 26.64
N ARG A 18 2.35 -6.61 27.44
CA ARG A 18 3.69 -7.22 27.29
C ARG A 18 3.82 -7.92 25.94
N GLN A 19 2.81 -8.65 25.51
CA GLN A 19 2.81 -9.32 24.20
C GLN A 19 2.92 -8.30 23.05
N VAL A 20 2.21 -7.18 23.14
CA VAL A 20 2.33 -6.08 22.15
C VAL A 20 3.72 -5.44 22.18
N LEU A 21 4.28 -5.21 23.38
CA LEU A 21 5.62 -4.68 23.53
C LEU A 21 6.69 -5.64 23.00
N GLU A 22 6.55 -6.95 23.20
CA GLU A 22 7.43 -7.97 22.65
C GLU A 22 7.43 -7.93 21.13
N GLN A 23 6.24 -7.91 20.51
CA GLN A 23 6.10 -7.79 19.06
C GLN A 23 6.72 -6.49 18.52
N TYR A 24 6.58 -5.38 19.24
CA TYR A 24 7.20 -4.11 18.89
C TYR A 24 8.73 -4.19 18.93
N PHE A 25 9.30 -4.76 20.00
CA PHE A 25 10.76 -4.91 20.12
C PHE A 25 11.33 -5.94 19.14
N ASP A 26 10.58 -6.98 18.79
CA ASP A 26 10.95 -7.91 17.73
C ASP A 26 10.99 -7.20 16.38
N SER A 27 9.99 -6.38 16.08
CA SER A 27 9.96 -5.56 14.87
C SER A 27 11.15 -4.58 14.79
N LEU A 28 11.53 -3.96 15.91
CA LEU A 28 12.72 -3.12 15.96
C LEU A 28 14.00 -3.90 15.67
N ARG A 29 14.15 -5.10 16.24
CA ARG A 29 15.30 -5.98 15.99
C ARG A 29 15.35 -6.44 14.52
N ASP A 30 14.19 -6.64 13.90
CA ASP A 30 14.12 -6.97 12.48
C ASP A 30 14.56 -5.80 11.61
N VAL A 31 14.18 -4.56 11.96
CA VAL A 31 14.66 -3.34 11.29
C VAL A 31 16.17 -3.18 11.46
N GLU A 32 16.70 -3.37 12.69
CA GLU A 32 18.16 -3.30 12.94
C GLU A 32 18.91 -4.31 12.07
N ARG A 33 18.47 -5.56 12.03
CA ARG A 33 19.06 -6.62 11.18
C ARG A 33 18.99 -6.27 9.70
N SER A 34 17.87 -5.71 9.26
CA SER A 34 17.70 -5.30 7.87
C SER A 34 18.62 -4.13 7.48
N ILE A 35 18.85 -3.19 8.40
CA ILE A 35 19.83 -2.11 8.21
C ILE A 35 21.25 -2.68 8.09
N GLU A 36 21.60 -3.65 8.94
CA GLU A 36 22.91 -4.33 8.88
C GLU A 36 23.10 -5.08 7.56
N GLN A 37 22.07 -5.75 7.08
CA GLN A 37 22.06 -6.42 5.76
C GLN A 37 22.22 -5.42 4.60
N ALA A 38 21.50 -4.29 4.65
CA ALA A 38 21.63 -3.23 3.65
C ALA A 38 23.06 -2.64 3.63
N ARG A 39 23.68 -2.51 4.80
CA ARG A 39 25.08 -2.11 4.94
C ARG A 39 26.03 -3.13 4.32
N ALA A 40 25.84 -4.40 4.65
CA ALA A 40 26.66 -5.49 4.09
C ALA A 40 26.57 -5.57 2.56
N ASN A 41 25.46 -5.15 1.96
CA ASN A 41 25.25 -5.13 0.52
C ASN A 41 25.86 -3.89 -0.19
N GLY A 42 26.60 -3.04 0.51
CA GLY A 42 27.31 -1.89 -0.05
C GLY A 42 26.40 -0.75 -0.55
N ARG A 43 25.14 -0.73 -0.15
CA ARG A 43 24.13 0.30 -0.56
C ARG A 43 24.08 1.51 0.38
N GLU A 44 24.87 1.51 1.45
CA GLU A 44 24.79 2.47 2.58
C GLU A 44 24.88 3.93 2.15
N ALA A 45 25.91 4.32 1.41
CA ALA A 45 26.10 5.71 0.99
C ALA A 45 24.96 6.23 0.09
N SER A 46 24.37 5.35 -0.73
CA SER A 46 23.21 5.67 -1.56
C SER A 46 21.92 5.81 -0.73
N VAL A 47 21.78 5.05 0.34
CA VAL A 47 20.65 5.10 1.27
C VAL A 47 20.67 6.41 2.06
N ASP A 48 21.79 6.74 2.68
CA ASP A 48 21.92 7.97 3.48
C ASP A 48 21.66 9.23 2.65
N ALA A 49 22.19 9.29 1.42
CA ALA A 49 21.93 10.40 0.51
C ALA A 49 20.44 10.51 0.10
N LYS A 50 19.75 9.39 -0.04
CA LYS A 50 18.30 9.38 -0.34
C LYS A 50 17.48 9.78 0.88
N LEU A 51 17.80 9.27 2.07
CA LEU A 51 17.12 9.63 3.31
C LEU A 51 17.27 11.13 3.63
N ALA A 52 18.48 11.70 3.46
CA ALA A 52 18.70 13.11 3.66
C ALA A 52 17.83 14.01 2.78
N LYS A 53 17.49 13.56 1.58
CA LYS A 53 16.57 14.29 0.67
C LYS A 53 15.11 14.20 1.09
N LEU A 54 14.71 13.14 1.79
CA LEU A 54 13.32 12.94 2.21
C LEU A 54 12.98 13.69 3.51
N ASP A 55 13.96 13.88 4.40
CA ASP A 55 13.77 14.47 5.73
C ASP A 55 13.09 15.85 5.73
N PRO A 56 13.44 16.82 4.85
CA PRO A 56 12.76 18.09 4.78
C PRO A 56 11.27 17.97 4.42
N ALA A 57 10.93 17.13 3.45
CA ALA A 57 9.56 16.90 3.01
C ALA A 57 8.69 16.25 4.09
N LEU A 58 9.28 15.31 4.85
CA LEU A 58 8.59 14.63 5.96
C LEU A 58 8.31 15.58 7.13
N LYS A 59 9.23 16.50 7.43
CA LYS A 59 9.12 17.42 8.57
C LYS A 59 8.28 18.65 8.29
N ALA A 60 8.46 19.28 7.13
CA ALA A 60 7.91 20.60 6.81
C ALA A 60 7.12 20.67 5.51
N GLY A 61 7.05 19.59 4.73
CA GLY A 61 6.35 19.55 3.47
C GLY A 61 4.82 19.65 3.63
N ASN A 62 4.14 20.07 2.56
CA ASN A 62 2.70 19.95 2.47
C ASN A 62 2.26 18.46 2.42
N LEU A 63 0.95 18.21 2.45
CA LEU A 63 0.43 16.83 2.43
C LEU A 63 0.96 16.02 1.23
N GLY A 64 0.98 16.61 0.03
CA GLY A 64 1.43 15.94 -1.19
C GLY A 64 2.90 15.55 -1.12
N GLU A 65 3.75 16.44 -0.63
CA GLU A 65 5.18 16.20 -0.44
C GLU A 65 5.44 15.12 0.61
N ARG A 66 4.70 15.15 1.74
CA ARG A 66 4.81 14.11 2.78
C ARG A 66 4.37 12.74 2.27
N ILE A 67 3.27 12.64 1.51
CA ILE A 67 2.83 11.38 0.93
C ILE A 67 3.88 10.83 -0.03
N ARG A 68 4.44 11.65 -0.92
CA ARG A 68 5.51 11.21 -1.82
C ARG A 68 6.76 10.76 -1.07
N ALA A 69 7.16 11.50 -0.06
CA ALA A 69 8.30 11.11 0.78
C ALA A 69 8.05 9.76 1.49
N MET A 70 6.83 9.50 1.96
CA MET A 70 6.46 8.19 2.51
C MET A 70 6.50 7.07 1.46
N LEU A 71 6.03 7.32 0.25
CA LEU A 71 6.14 6.35 -0.84
C LEU A 71 7.61 6.08 -1.22
N ASP A 72 8.44 7.11 -1.26
CA ASP A 72 9.88 6.98 -1.50
C ASP A 72 10.58 6.18 -0.39
N LEU A 73 10.17 6.34 0.87
CA LEU A 73 10.65 5.52 1.99
C LEU A 73 10.26 4.05 1.82
N ILE A 74 9.02 3.76 1.41
CA ILE A 74 8.59 2.38 1.12
C ILE A 74 9.43 1.78 0.01
N VAL A 75 9.65 2.51 -1.08
CA VAL A 75 10.50 2.06 -2.20
C VAL A 75 11.92 1.79 -1.71
N LEU A 76 12.48 2.68 -0.90
CA LEU A 76 13.82 2.52 -0.35
C LEU A 76 13.91 1.30 0.57
N ALA A 77 12.92 1.10 1.43
CA ALA A 77 12.87 -0.03 2.36
C ALA A 77 12.78 -1.38 1.62
N PHE A 78 12.01 -1.46 0.53
CA PHE A 78 11.97 -2.65 -0.31
C PHE A 78 13.29 -2.86 -1.07
N TRP A 79 13.83 -1.81 -1.68
CA TRP A 79 15.08 -1.91 -2.45
C TRP A 79 16.29 -2.32 -1.61
N THR A 80 16.29 -1.95 -0.32
CA THR A 80 17.33 -2.34 0.63
C THR A 80 17.05 -3.67 1.33
N ASP A 81 15.92 -4.32 1.04
CA ASP A 81 15.42 -5.51 1.76
C ASP A 81 15.25 -5.26 3.28
N SER A 82 15.04 -4.01 3.68
CA SER A 82 14.75 -3.65 5.07
C SER A 82 13.36 -4.12 5.50
N THR A 83 12.43 -4.25 4.56
CA THR A 83 11.15 -4.91 4.73
C THR A 83 10.69 -5.54 3.42
N ARG A 84 9.83 -6.56 3.52
CA ARG A 84 9.17 -7.19 2.37
C ARG A 84 7.67 -6.95 2.34
N VAL A 85 7.13 -6.31 3.37
CA VAL A 85 5.72 -5.95 3.45
C VAL A 85 5.61 -4.53 4.00
N ALA A 86 4.83 -3.71 3.34
CA ALA A 86 4.50 -2.36 3.80
C ALA A 86 3.02 -2.08 3.58
N SER A 87 2.41 -1.32 4.47
CA SER A 87 1.09 -0.76 4.29
C SER A 87 1.13 0.75 4.55
N CYS A 88 0.39 1.50 3.73
CA CYS A 88 0.31 2.95 3.86
C CYS A 88 -1.13 3.40 3.61
N MET A 89 -1.73 4.05 4.59
CA MET A 89 -3.05 4.65 4.45
C MET A 89 -2.89 6.13 4.11
N LEU A 90 -3.22 6.52 2.88
CA LEU A 90 -3.11 7.90 2.42
C LEU A 90 -4.20 8.81 3.01
N ALA A 91 -5.40 8.27 3.18
CA ALA A 91 -6.51 8.92 3.85
C ALA A 91 -7.45 7.86 4.43
N ASN A 92 -8.07 8.14 5.56
CA ASN A 92 -9.12 7.27 6.10
C ASN A 92 -10.51 7.65 5.56
N THR A 93 -11.50 6.79 5.78
CA THR A 93 -12.86 6.97 5.28
C THR A 93 -13.61 8.19 5.83
N ASN A 94 -13.20 8.70 6.99
CA ASN A 94 -13.75 9.93 7.60
C ASN A 94 -12.67 11.02 7.63
N SER A 95 -11.94 11.17 6.53
CA SER A 95 -10.81 12.09 6.44
C SER A 95 -11.27 13.55 6.40
N ARG A 96 -10.82 14.34 7.35
CA ARG A 96 -10.92 15.80 7.36
C ARG A 96 -9.71 16.47 6.71
N ILE A 97 -8.95 15.73 5.94
CA ILE A 97 -7.79 16.24 5.21
C ILE A 97 -8.25 17.20 4.12
N HIS A 98 -7.61 18.36 4.05
CA HIS A 98 -7.74 19.33 3.00
C HIS A 98 -6.61 19.14 1.96
N TYR A 99 -6.92 19.41 0.71
CA TYR A 99 -5.97 19.30 -0.41
C TYR A 99 -5.61 20.69 -0.94
N ASP A 100 -5.30 21.62 -0.02
CA ASP A 100 -5.03 23.03 -0.31
C ASP A 100 -3.90 23.22 -1.34
N PHE A 101 -2.91 22.36 -1.32
CA PHE A 101 -1.81 22.34 -2.30
C PHE A 101 -2.26 22.08 -3.75
N MET A 102 -3.52 21.61 -3.94
CA MET A 102 -4.18 21.45 -5.23
C MET A 102 -5.24 22.52 -5.49
N GLY A 103 -5.40 23.50 -4.60
CA GLY A 103 -6.46 24.47 -4.66
C GLY A 103 -7.84 23.96 -4.22
N VAL A 104 -7.90 22.80 -3.55
CA VAL A 104 -9.14 22.22 -3.02
C VAL A 104 -9.22 22.50 -1.52
N ASN A 105 -9.89 23.58 -1.15
CA ASN A 105 -10.10 23.99 0.24
C ASN A 105 -11.40 23.37 0.79
N ALA A 106 -11.45 22.06 0.85
CA ALA A 106 -12.57 21.32 1.43
C ALA A 106 -12.09 19.97 1.98
N GLU A 107 -12.77 19.48 2.99
CA GLU A 107 -12.49 18.16 3.58
C GLU A 107 -12.79 17.04 2.55
N PHE A 108 -11.88 16.08 2.42
CA PHE A 108 -12.04 14.96 1.48
C PHE A 108 -13.34 14.18 1.70
N HIS A 109 -13.67 13.88 2.95
CA HIS A 109 -14.93 13.20 3.27
C HIS A 109 -16.14 14.03 2.83
N TYR A 110 -16.14 15.35 3.05
CA TYR A 110 -17.24 16.22 2.62
C TYR A 110 -17.45 16.19 1.11
N VAL A 111 -16.38 16.29 0.31
CA VAL A 111 -16.51 16.28 -1.15
C VAL A 111 -16.89 14.90 -1.70
N SER A 112 -16.69 13.82 -0.93
CA SER A 112 -17.14 12.47 -1.33
C SER A 112 -18.66 12.33 -1.36
N HIS A 113 -19.41 13.21 -0.68
CA HIS A 113 -20.87 13.26 -0.72
C HIS A 113 -21.39 14.08 -1.93
N HIS A 114 -20.85 13.81 -3.12
CA HIS A 114 -21.10 14.56 -4.35
C HIS A 114 -22.47 14.32 -4.99
N VAL A 115 -23.16 13.22 -4.67
CA VAL A 115 -24.52 12.96 -5.18
C VAL A 115 -25.51 13.96 -4.57
N ARG A 116 -25.35 14.27 -3.28
CA ARG A 116 -26.14 15.26 -2.57
C ARG A 116 -25.77 16.70 -2.94
N ASN A 117 -24.53 16.93 -3.37
CA ASN A 117 -24.03 18.24 -3.75
C ASN A 117 -23.11 18.12 -4.97
N LYS A 118 -23.69 18.18 -6.16
CA LYS A 118 -22.93 18.08 -7.41
C LYS A 118 -21.86 19.18 -7.61
N LYS A 119 -21.93 20.29 -6.87
CA LYS A 119 -20.91 21.36 -6.96
C LYS A 119 -19.54 20.91 -6.44
N VAL A 120 -19.47 19.90 -5.58
CA VAL A 120 -18.22 19.37 -5.04
C VAL A 120 -17.60 18.26 -5.91
N LEU A 121 -18.32 17.77 -6.93
CA LEU A 121 -17.84 16.68 -7.80
C LEU A 121 -16.49 16.98 -8.46
N PRO A 122 -16.23 18.18 -9.03
CA PRO A 122 -14.92 18.48 -9.61
C PRO A 122 -13.77 18.37 -8.60
N ALA A 123 -13.99 18.80 -7.35
CA ALA A 123 -13.01 18.67 -6.28
C ALA A 123 -12.77 17.19 -5.93
N TYR A 124 -13.83 16.40 -5.81
CA TYR A 124 -13.75 14.96 -5.58
C TYR A 124 -12.98 14.24 -6.69
N ASP A 125 -13.29 14.52 -7.95
CA ASP A 125 -12.60 13.93 -9.11
C ASP A 125 -11.11 14.30 -9.13
N SER A 126 -10.79 15.58 -8.85
CA SER A 126 -9.40 16.04 -8.78
C SER A 126 -8.59 15.33 -7.70
N ILE A 127 -9.16 15.12 -6.52
CA ILE A 127 -8.51 14.40 -5.42
C ILE A 127 -8.29 12.92 -5.81
N ASN A 128 -9.30 12.25 -6.38
CA ASN A 128 -9.16 10.85 -6.79
C ASN A 128 -8.12 10.69 -7.93
N ALA A 129 -8.11 11.60 -8.90
CA ALA A 129 -7.10 11.62 -9.95
C ALA A 129 -5.69 11.81 -9.36
N TRP A 130 -5.54 12.71 -8.38
CA TRP A 130 -4.28 12.91 -7.68
C TRP A 130 -3.83 11.66 -6.94
N HIS A 131 -4.74 10.97 -6.20
CA HIS A 131 -4.42 9.72 -5.53
C HIS A 131 -3.97 8.63 -6.52
N THR A 132 -4.67 8.49 -7.65
CA THR A 132 -4.26 7.57 -8.72
C THR A 132 -2.88 7.93 -9.28
N GLY A 133 -2.58 9.23 -9.41
CA GLY A 133 -1.26 9.73 -9.78
C GLY A 133 -0.15 9.33 -8.80
N GLN A 134 -0.46 9.16 -7.50
CA GLN A 134 0.53 8.65 -6.54
C GLN A 134 0.85 7.16 -6.76
N LEU A 135 -0.12 6.35 -7.21
CA LEU A 135 0.16 4.98 -7.64
C LEU A 135 1.08 4.96 -8.86
N CYS A 136 0.81 5.79 -9.86
CA CYS A 136 1.70 5.91 -11.04
C CYS A 136 3.12 6.32 -10.62
N TYR A 137 3.24 7.32 -9.74
CA TYR A 137 4.52 7.76 -9.18
C TYR A 137 5.29 6.60 -8.50
N LEU A 138 4.60 5.81 -7.65
CA LEU A 138 5.19 4.66 -6.99
C LEU A 138 5.69 3.62 -8.00
N ILE A 139 4.88 3.28 -8.99
CA ILE A 139 5.22 2.33 -10.05
C ILE A 139 6.46 2.79 -10.83
N GLU A 140 6.48 4.06 -11.25
CA GLU A 140 7.60 4.63 -12.00
C GLU A 140 8.90 4.55 -11.17
N LYS A 141 8.87 4.93 -9.90
CA LYS A 141 10.02 4.82 -9.01
C LYS A 141 10.53 3.37 -8.90
N MET A 142 9.64 2.42 -8.70
CA MET A 142 10.03 1.01 -8.56
C MET A 142 10.60 0.43 -9.86
N LYS A 143 10.15 0.90 -11.02
CA LYS A 143 10.71 0.51 -12.33
C LYS A 143 12.12 1.03 -12.59
N THR A 144 12.56 2.08 -11.90
CA THR A 144 13.93 2.61 -12.07
C THR A 144 14.98 1.85 -11.26
N LEU A 145 14.57 0.97 -10.36
CA LEU A 145 15.47 0.28 -9.43
C LEU A 145 15.63 -1.18 -9.83
N GLN A 146 16.88 -1.58 -10.07
CA GLN A 146 17.21 -2.98 -10.37
C GLN A 146 17.07 -3.84 -9.12
N ASP A 147 16.49 -5.02 -9.29
CA ASP A 147 16.31 -6.04 -8.27
C ASP A 147 16.45 -7.44 -8.90
N GLY A 148 17.61 -8.06 -8.70
CA GLY A 148 17.96 -9.31 -9.38
C GLY A 148 17.97 -9.17 -10.91
N SER A 149 17.27 -10.04 -11.60
CA SER A 149 17.15 -10.06 -13.07
C SER A 149 16.11 -9.10 -13.65
N GLY A 150 15.33 -8.43 -12.78
CA GLY A 150 14.29 -7.48 -13.16
C GLY A 150 14.39 -6.17 -12.38
N THR A 151 13.27 -5.46 -12.34
CA THR A 151 13.13 -4.26 -11.53
C THR A 151 12.43 -4.58 -10.21
N LEU A 152 12.51 -3.66 -9.26
CA LEU A 152 11.76 -3.78 -8.01
C LEU A 152 10.25 -3.91 -8.28
N TYR A 153 9.73 -3.27 -9.34
CA TYR A 153 8.35 -3.41 -9.79
C TYR A 153 8.02 -4.84 -10.26
N ASP A 154 8.92 -5.45 -11.03
CA ASP A 154 8.70 -6.81 -11.56
C ASP A 154 8.62 -7.85 -10.44
N ASN A 155 9.35 -7.64 -9.36
CA ASN A 155 9.44 -8.56 -8.22
C ASN A 155 8.46 -8.23 -7.07
N SER A 156 7.71 -7.13 -7.17
CA SER A 156 6.78 -6.70 -6.13
C SER A 156 5.32 -6.94 -6.51
N LEU A 157 4.45 -6.92 -5.49
CA LEU A 157 2.99 -6.81 -5.62
C LEU A 157 2.52 -5.54 -4.92
N ILE A 158 1.75 -4.73 -5.61
CA ILE A 158 1.16 -3.50 -5.10
C ILE A 158 -0.35 -3.66 -5.14
N LEU A 159 -0.98 -3.70 -3.97
CA LEU A 159 -2.43 -3.63 -3.82
C LEU A 159 -2.81 -2.18 -3.50
N TRP A 160 -3.54 -1.54 -4.41
CA TRP A 160 -3.98 -0.16 -4.27
C TRP A 160 -5.49 -0.08 -4.40
N GLY A 161 -6.14 0.68 -3.55
CA GLY A 161 -7.58 0.81 -3.63
C GLY A 161 -8.20 1.62 -2.51
N SER A 162 -9.51 1.57 -2.43
CA SER A 162 -10.29 2.21 -1.38
C SER A 162 -11.14 1.18 -0.64
N GLY A 163 -11.35 1.41 0.65
CA GLY A 163 -12.28 0.63 1.47
C GLY A 163 -13.76 1.00 1.25
N ILE A 164 -14.04 2.00 0.42
CA ILE A 164 -15.40 2.47 0.08
C ILE A 164 -15.47 2.66 -1.43
N LYS A 165 -16.53 2.12 -2.07
CA LYS A 165 -16.85 2.34 -3.48
C LYS A 165 -17.52 3.69 -3.71
N HIS A 166 -18.47 4.04 -2.87
CA HIS A 166 -19.32 5.20 -3.07
C HIS A 166 -19.44 6.05 -1.80
N GLY A 167 -18.98 7.30 -1.87
CA GLY A 167 -18.88 8.19 -0.71
C GLY A 167 -20.22 8.53 -0.06
N ASP A 168 -21.29 8.78 -0.85
CA ASP A 168 -22.60 9.13 -0.30
C ASP A 168 -23.27 7.98 0.46
N TYR A 169 -23.09 6.75 -0.01
CA TYR A 169 -23.74 5.55 0.54
C TYR A 169 -22.82 4.73 1.41
N HIS A 170 -21.55 5.11 1.51
CA HIS A 170 -20.49 4.36 2.23
C HIS A 170 -20.49 2.86 1.85
N SER A 171 -20.68 2.58 0.55
CA SER A 171 -20.80 1.21 0.06
C SER A 171 -19.48 0.45 0.18
N LEU A 172 -19.54 -0.72 0.81
CA LEU A 172 -18.39 -1.60 1.06
C LEU A 172 -18.32 -2.75 0.04
N THR A 173 -19.18 -2.76 -0.97
CA THR A 173 -19.19 -3.77 -2.05
C THR A 173 -18.57 -3.20 -3.31
N ASP A 174 -18.07 -4.07 -4.21
CA ASP A 174 -17.42 -3.69 -5.47
C ASP A 174 -16.32 -2.64 -5.27
N LEU A 175 -15.44 -2.88 -4.33
CA LEU A 175 -14.38 -1.94 -4.00
C LEU A 175 -13.48 -1.66 -5.21
N PRO A 176 -13.09 -0.38 -5.45
CA PRO A 176 -12.13 -0.05 -6.49
C PRO A 176 -10.75 -0.54 -6.07
N VAL A 177 -10.23 -1.54 -6.78
CA VAL A 177 -8.95 -2.20 -6.47
C VAL A 177 -8.12 -2.32 -7.72
N VAL A 178 -6.84 -1.97 -7.59
CA VAL A 178 -5.80 -2.17 -8.60
C VAL A 178 -4.72 -3.07 -8.03
N LEU A 179 -4.37 -4.12 -8.74
CA LEU A 179 -3.20 -4.94 -8.48
C LEU A 179 -2.14 -4.60 -9.53
N ALA A 180 -0.97 -4.18 -9.09
CA ALA A 180 0.16 -3.83 -9.93
C ALA A 180 1.42 -4.56 -9.46
N GLY A 181 2.46 -4.58 -10.31
CA GLY A 181 3.68 -5.33 -10.03
C GLY A 181 3.62 -6.78 -10.48
N GLY A 182 4.76 -7.31 -10.93
CA GLY A 182 4.84 -8.63 -11.57
C GLY A 182 4.81 -9.81 -10.61
N GLY A 183 5.07 -9.58 -9.30
CA GLY A 183 5.16 -10.65 -8.32
C GLY A 183 6.18 -11.73 -8.68
N GLY A 184 7.29 -11.35 -9.31
CA GLY A 184 8.27 -12.31 -9.83
C GLY A 184 7.74 -13.14 -11.01
N GLY A 185 6.86 -12.56 -11.83
CA GLY A 185 6.26 -13.24 -13.00
C GLY A 185 5.03 -14.11 -12.67
N GLN A 186 4.51 -14.00 -11.44
CA GLN A 186 3.38 -14.83 -11.01
C GLN A 186 2.01 -14.20 -11.30
N VAL A 187 1.96 -12.91 -11.66
CA VAL A 187 0.72 -12.15 -11.92
C VAL A 187 0.67 -11.73 -13.37
N ASP A 188 -0.46 -12.00 -14.00
CA ASP A 188 -0.75 -11.56 -15.37
C ASP A 188 -1.40 -10.17 -15.30
N LEU A 189 -0.68 -9.15 -15.79
CA LEU A 189 -1.05 -7.74 -15.71
C LEU A 189 -1.78 -7.25 -16.98
N GLY A 190 -2.22 -5.98 -16.94
CA GLY A 190 -2.79 -5.29 -18.11
C GLY A 190 -4.21 -5.71 -18.45
N ARG A 191 -4.99 -6.16 -17.47
CA ARG A 191 -6.36 -6.63 -17.66
C ARG A 191 -7.31 -6.14 -16.60
N HIS A 192 -8.60 -6.14 -16.92
CA HIS A 192 -9.69 -5.95 -15.98
C HIS A 192 -10.35 -7.30 -15.69
N VAL A 193 -10.42 -7.68 -14.42
CA VAL A 193 -11.04 -8.93 -13.99
C VAL A 193 -12.37 -8.59 -13.34
N ARG A 194 -13.47 -9.13 -13.88
CA ARG A 194 -14.81 -8.99 -13.31
C ARG A 194 -15.33 -10.36 -12.89
N TYR A 195 -15.90 -10.41 -11.70
CA TYR A 195 -16.53 -11.62 -11.17
C TYR A 195 -18.06 -11.48 -11.31
N PRO A 196 -18.74 -12.49 -11.86
CA PRO A 196 -20.21 -12.44 -12.05
C PRO A 196 -20.96 -12.44 -10.71
N GLU A 197 -20.33 -12.98 -9.67
CA GLU A 197 -20.85 -13.03 -8.31
C GLU A 197 -19.94 -12.30 -7.35
N ALA A 198 -20.51 -11.73 -6.29
CA ALA A 198 -19.71 -11.11 -5.23
C ALA A 198 -18.76 -12.13 -4.58
N ARG A 199 -17.52 -11.72 -4.40
CA ARG A 199 -16.48 -12.52 -3.74
C ARG A 199 -15.98 -11.75 -2.52
N PRO A 200 -15.72 -12.44 -1.39
CA PRO A 200 -15.09 -11.80 -0.24
C PRO A 200 -13.76 -11.16 -0.63
N PHE A 201 -13.51 -9.95 -0.14
CA PHE A 201 -12.22 -9.28 -0.35
C PHE A 201 -11.06 -10.09 0.26
N GLY A 202 -11.33 -10.82 1.33
CA GLY A 202 -10.40 -11.77 1.94
C GLY A 202 -9.84 -12.81 0.96
N ASN A 203 -10.61 -13.17 -0.11
CA ASN A 203 -10.12 -14.09 -1.14
C ASN A 203 -8.96 -13.49 -1.95
N LEU A 204 -8.99 -12.18 -2.25
CA LEU A 204 -7.87 -11.49 -2.87
C LEU A 204 -6.67 -11.47 -1.94
N LEU A 205 -6.86 -11.09 -0.68
CA LEU A 205 -5.77 -11.05 0.29
C LEU A 205 -5.12 -12.43 0.48
N LEU A 206 -5.93 -13.48 0.61
CA LEU A 206 -5.43 -14.86 0.72
C LEU A 206 -4.64 -15.27 -0.53
N THR A 207 -5.11 -14.86 -1.72
CA THR A 207 -4.40 -15.12 -2.99
C THR A 207 -3.03 -14.45 -3.00
N LEU A 208 -2.96 -13.17 -2.59
CA LEU A 208 -1.68 -12.45 -2.50
C LEU A 208 -0.73 -13.10 -1.47
N MET A 209 -1.26 -13.52 -0.31
CA MET A 209 -0.47 -14.24 0.69
C MET A 209 0.11 -15.54 0.12
N LYS A 210 -0.67 -16.32 -0.64
CA LYS A 210 -0.18 -17.54 -1.29
C LYS A 210 0.88 -17.25 -2.35
N LEU A 211 0.71 -16.19 -3.17
CA LEU A 211 1.72 -15.75 -4.14
C LEU A 211 3.03 -15.37 -3.44
N MET A 212 2.95 -14.72 -2.28
CA MET A 212 4.10 -14.37 -1.44
C MET A 212 4.61 -15.54 -0.58
N LYS A 213 4.06 -16.75 -0.74
CA LYS A 213 4.41 -17.97 0.01
C LYS A 213 4.24 -17.82 1.53
N ALA A 214 3.33 -16.94 1.96
CA ALA A 214 2.99 -16.81 3.37
C ALA A 214 2.16 -18.03 3.82
N PRO A 215 2.45 -18.60 5.00
CA PRO A 215 1.76 -19.78 5.52
C PRO A 215 0.39 -19.40 6.09
N ALA A 216 -0.60 -19.22 5.22
CA ALA A 216 -1.98 -18.93 5.64
C ALA A 216 -2.96 -19.74 4.81
N ASP A 217 -3.94 -20.34 5.48
CA ASP A 217 -5.02 -21.08 4.82
C ASP A 217 -6.33 -20.29 4.81
N ARG A 218 -6.41 -19.26 5.63
CA ARG A 218 -7.57 -18.36 5.74
C ARG A 218 -7.14 -16.98 6.22
N ILE A 219 -7.86 -15.94 5.76
CA ILE A 219 -7.77 -14.57 6.30
C ILE A 219 -9.16 -13.92 6.28
N GLY A 220 -9.58 -13.34 7.41
CA GLY A 220 -10.88 -12.68 7.54
C GLY A 220 -12.04 -13.58 7.10
N ASP A 221 -12.83 -13.04 6.17
CA ASP A 221 -13.99 -13.68 5.56
C ASP A 221 -13.67 -14.55 4.33
N SER A 222 -12.40 -14.84 4.07
CA SER A 222 -12.00 -15.62 2.88
C SER A 222 -12.64 -17.01 2.87
N THR A 223 -13.14 -17.39 1.70
CA THR A 223 -13.75 -18.70 1.40
C THR A 223 -12.88 -19.56 0.47
N GLY A 224 -11.76 -19.00 -0.01
CA GLY A 224 -10.82 -19.64 -0.91
C GLY A 224 -9.99 -18.63 -1.67
N LEU A 225 -9.24 -19.06 -2.66
CA LEU A 225 -8.44 -18.17 -3.50
C LEU A 225 -9.33 -17.46 -4.52
N LEU A 226 -8.92 -16.25 -4.91
CA LEU A 226 -9.57 -15.51 -5.97
C LEU A 226 -9.05 -15.98 -7.33
N PRO A 227 -9.87 -16.60 -8.19
CA PRO A 227 -9.42 -17.13 -9.47
C PRO A 227 -9.03 -16.01 -10.43
N GLY A 228 -8.11 -16.32 -11.34
CA GLY A 228 -7.72 -15.39 -12.41
C GLY A 228 -6.73 -14.30 -11.99
N ILE A 229 -6.14 -14.35 -10.79
CA ILE A 229 -5.08 -13.43 -10.37
C ILE A 229 -3.71 -13.98 -10.74
N SER A 230 -3.46 -15.26 -10.50
CA SER A 230 -2.20 -15.95 -10.77
C SER A 230 -2.25 -16.77 -12.05
N GLY A 231 -1.09 -16.85 -12.73
CA GLY A 231 -0.88 -17.67 -13.93
C GLY A 231 -1.35 -17.00 -15.22
N LYS A 232 -0.93 -17.58 -16.36
CA LYS A 232 -1.48 -17.25 -17.68
C LYS A 232 -2.87 -17.86 -17.78
N ALA A 233 -3.84 -17.23 -17.15
CA ALA A 233 -5.21 -17.67 -17.27
C ALA A 233 -5.68 -17.44 -18.71
N ASN A 234 -6.18 -18.49 -19.36
CA ASN A 234 -6.97 -18.40 -20.57
C ASN A 234 -8.31 -17.73 -20.26
N PHE A 235 -8.28 -16.47 -19.86
CA PHE A 235 -9.48 -15.65 -19.82
C PHE A 235 -9.78 -15.23 -21.26
N ARG A 236 -10.81 -15.83 -21.88
CA ARG A 236 -11.44 -15.26 -23.05
C ARG A 236 -11.79 -13.81 -22.72
N ARG A 237 -11.31 -12.88 -23.55
CA ARG A 237 -11.77 -11.49 -23.52
C ARG A 237 -13.31 -11.53 -23.65
N ALA A 238 -14.01 -11.23 -22.59
CA ALA A 238 -15.45 -11.03 -22.63
C ALA A 238 -15.71 -9.65 -23.25
N ASN A 239 -15.45 -9.47 -24.53
CA ASN A 239 -15.85 -8.31 -25.33
C ASN A 239 -15.60 -8.61 -26.79
N GLN A 240 -16.43 -9.47 -27.37
CA GLN A 240 -16.63 -9.51 -28.83
C GLN A 240 -17.93 -10.24 -29.19
N ASP A 241 -18.98 -10.07 -28.41
CA ASP A 241 -20.32 -10.44 -28.86
C ASP A 241 -21.35 -9.66 -28.03
N ASP A 242 -21.61 -8.44 -28.42
CA ASP A 242 -22.89 -7.76 -28.31
C ASP A 242 -22.86 -6.60 -29.31
N GLY A 243 -23.24 -6.92 -30.56
CA GLY A 243 -23.62 -5.99 -31.59
C GLY A 243 -25.02 -5.44 -31.38
#